data_9a091356c10312e4cc9680d1b1d48f02
#
_entry.id   9a091356c10312e4cc9680d1b1d48f02
#
_cell.length_a   1.000
_cell.length_b   1.000
_cell.length_c   1.000
_cell.angle_alpha   90.00
_cell.angle_beta   90.00
_cell.angle_gamma   90.00
#
_symmetry.space_group_name_H-M   'P 1'
#
loop_
_entity.id
_entity.type
_entity.pdbx_description
1 polymer ?
#
loop_
_entity_poly.entity_id
_entity_poly.type
_entity_poly.pdbx_seq_one_letter_code
_entity_poly.pdbx_strand_id
1 'polypeptide(L)'
;MTLSDASARVGVAPATLRRWVRAGLIPQYQGQWTSAAIGHARIVHRMRERGHSLTQIRQATDQGRLASGYIQELFPSGDELVTIEQAARDTGLEQALIERILTALGASIAQSDSLGEDDLQLLRYVAAVLDAGLPLVAMLQLVRVYGQAMAQVADAEVRLFHLYVHEPLMRSGATGLEVAEEMGDLARELLPLSSPVMDQVHQRYLQHFVEQDVVGHMEVDLDGAAVELGRLRVAIAFADLAGYTRLTEEEGELHAVDAVERFVEGVEVTLPDDARVIKTIGDEVMVVGSDPAALTDWAVGFQRLQAGRPLPRIGIHYGYALYRDGDYYGRDVNIASRVAARSAGGEVLVTRPVVEHAGSHLEFERIAEVKLKGFSHATEIFIARAGGDEE
;
A
#
# COMPACT_ATOMS: atom_id res chain seq x y z
N MET A 1 34.06 -7.90 11.51
CA MET A 1 34.21 -8.47 10.14
C MET A 1 35.54 -8.06 9.50
N THR A 2 36.02 -8.88 8.60
CA THR A 2 37.27 -8.55 7.85
C THR A 2 37.01 -7.54 6.73
N LEU A 3 38.05 -6.89 6.22
CA LEU A 3 37.92 -6.00 5.07
C LEU A 3 37.46 -6.74 3.81
N SER A 4 37.81 -8.02 3.66
CA SER A 4 37.32 -8.87 2.56
C SER A 4 35.82 -9.09 2.61
N ASP A 5 35.30 -9.38 3.79
CA ASP A 5 33.84 -9.57 4.02
C ASP A 5 33.09 -8.27 3.74
N ALA A 6 33.61 -7.14 4.24
CA ALA A 6 33.03 -5.82 3.98
C ALA A 6 33.02 -5.48 2.48
N SER A 7 34.11 -5.81 1.77
CA SER A 7 34.26 -5.61 0.32
C SER A 7 33.17 -6.41 -0.45
N ALA A 8 33.01 -7.67 -0.12
CA ALA A 8 31.99 -8.53 -0.74
C ALA A 8 30.56 -8.00 -0.47
N ARG A 9 30.27 -7.58 0.77
CA ARG A 9 28.94 -7.07 1.18
C ARG A 9 28.59 -5.69 0.59
N VAL A 10 29.58 -4.85 0.31
CA VAL A 10 29.39 -3.51 -0.29
C VAL A 10 29.42 -3.56 -1.81
N GLY A 11 30.01 -4.59 -2.40
CA GLY A 11 30.18 -4.72 -3.85
C GLY A 11 31.31 -3.86 -4.43
N VAL A 12 32.32 -3.48 -3.63
CA VAL A 12 33.44 -2.64 -4.08
C VAL A 12 34.81 -3.24 -3.69
N ALA A 13 35.85 -2.92 -4.45
CA ALA A 13 37.17 -3.42 -4.16
C ALA A 13 37.69 -2.99 -2.76
N PRO A 14 38.46 -3.84 -2.04
CA PRO A 14 39.02 -3.52 -0.73
C PRO A 14 39.81 -2.22 -0.69
N ALA A 15 40.52 -1.90 -1.78
CA ALA A 15 41.26 -0.64 -1.92
C ALA A 15 40.33 0.60 -1.93
N THR A 16 39.14 0.47 -2.49
CA THR A 16 38.15 1.52 -2.53
C THR A 16 37.61 1.80 -1.11
N LEU A 17 37.27 0.77 -0.35
CA LEU A 17 36.83 0.92 1.05
C LEU A 17 37.93 1.58 1.90
N ARG A 18 39.19 1.14 1.79
CA ARG A 18 40.31 1.79 2.50
C ARG A 18 40.46 3.27 2.14
N ARG A 19 40.24 3.63 0.87
CA ARG A 19 40.26 5.03 0.41
C ARG A 19 39.16 5.84 1.03
N TRP A 20 37.92 5.30 1.11
CA TRP A 20 36.78 5.97 1.71
C TRP A 20 36.94 6.18 3.22
N VAL A 21 37.45 5.17 3.93
CA VAL A 21 37.82 5.32 5.36
C VAL A 21 38.84 6.42 5.57
N ARG A 22 39.94 6.45 4.78
CA ARG A 22 40.99 7.51 4.86
C ARG A 22 40.40 8.89 4.51
N ALA A 23 39.43 8.96 3.64
CA ALA A 23 38.73 10.20 3.27
C ALA A 23 37.69 10.65 4.30
N GLY A 24 37.50 9.92 5.41
CA GLY A 24 36.49 10.25 6.44
C GLY A 24 35.07 10.10 5.97
N LEU A 25 34.82 9.26 4.93
CA LEU A 25 33.48 9.03 4.39
C LEU A 25 32.70 7.96 5.14
N ILE A 26 33.32 7.23 6.05
CA ILE A 26 32.71 6.16 6.84
C ILE A 26 33.07 6.41 8.31
N PRO A 27 32.36 7.35 8.98
CA PRO A 27 32.67 7.74 10.38
C PRO A 27 32.48 6.58 11.35
N GLN A 28 31.59 5.62 11.06
CA GLN A 28 31.32 4.43 11.87
C GLN A 28 32.47 3.42 11.87
N TYR A 29 33.44 3.57 10.98
CA TYR A 29 34.66 2.74 11.00
C TYR A 29 35.63 3.24 12.07
N GLN A 30 35.55 2.65 13.26
CA GLN A 30 36.43 2.92 14.38
C GLN A 30 37.52 1.83 14.52
N GLY A 31 38.09 1.44 13.41
CA GLY A 31 39.10 0.36 13.36
C GLY A 31 38.51 -1.02 13.06
N GLN A 32 37.22 -1.16 13.02
CA GLN A 32 36.50 -2.42 12.73
C GLN A 32 35.38 -2.19 11.73
N TRP A 33 35.09 -3.20 10.88
CA TRP A 33 33.92 -3.22 10.01
C TRP A 33 32.73 -3.77 10.79
N THR A 34 31.90 -2.86 11.26
CA THR A 34 30.59 -3.13 11.87
C THR A 34 29.49 -3.14 10.81
N SER A 35 28.29 -3.57 11.15
CA SER A 35 27.11 -3.49 10.28
C SER A 35 26.82 -2.04 9.86
N ALA A 36 26.95 -1.07 10.80
CA ALA A 36 26.81 0.36 10.51
C ALA A 36 27.85 0.87 9.50
N ALA A 37 29.13 0.49 9.68
CA ALA A 37 30.18 0.88 8.76
C ALA A 37 29.93 0.33 7.34
N ILE A 38 29.41 -0.90 7.23
CA ILE A 38 29.02 -1.50 5.95
C ILE A 38 27.81 -0.78 5.35
N GLY A 39 26.78 -0.51 6.18
CA GLY A 39 25.62 0.24 5.76
C GLY A 39 25.95 1.60 5.19
N HIS A 40 26.76 2.36 5.91
CA HIS A 40 27.25 3.65 5.43
C HIS A 40 28.06 3.52 4.14
N ALA A 41 28.95 2.50 4.05
CA ALA A 41 29.71 2.25 2.84
C ALA A 41 28.81 1.92 1.62
N ARG A 42 27.70 1.22 1.80
CA ARG A 42 26.69 0.98 0.75
C ARG A 42 26.04 2.27 0.28
N ILE A 43 25.72 3.18 1.20
CA ILE A 43 25.16 4.50 0.85
C ILE A 43 26.19 5.29 0.03
N VAL A 44 27.45 5.34 0.48
CA VAL A 44 28.53 5.98 -0.26
C VAL A 44 28.69 5.38 -1.66
N HIS A 45 28.58 4.06 -1.80
CA HIS A 45 28.64 3.37 -3.08
C HIS A 45 27.49 3.83 -4.01
N ARG A 46 26.25 3.77 -3.55
CA ARG A 46 25.08 4.21 -4.31
C ARG A 46 25.16 5.68 -4.74
N MET A 47 25.63 6.57 -3.86
CA MET A 47 25.84 7.98 -4.22
C MET A 47 26.91 8.12 -5.30
N ARG A 48 27.99 7.32 -5.25
CA ARG A 48 29.02 7.29 -6.29
C ARG A 48 28.48 6.81 -7.64
N GLU A 49 27.64 5.79 -7.65
CA GLU A 49 26.94 5.31 -8.87
C GLU A 49 26.05 6.37 -9.49
N ARG A 50 25.43 7.19 -8.64
CA ARG A 50 24.59 8.35 -9.07
C ARG A 50 25.42 9.59 -9.48
N GLY A 51 26.75 9.49 -9.51
CA GLY A 51 27.66 10.53 -10.02
C GLY A 51 28.13 11.57 -8.99
N HIS A 52 27.73 11.47 -7.71
CA HIS A 52 28.18 12.41 -6.68
C HIS A 52 29.69 12.26 -6.40
N SER A 53 30.39 13.39 -6.24
CA SER A 53 31.82 13.41 -5.90
C SER A 53 32.05 13.01 -4.43
N LEU A 54 33.26 12.51 -4.11
CA LEU A 54 33.64 12.18 -2.73
C LEU A 54 33.57 13.41 -1.80
N THR A 55 33.83 14.61 -2.33
CA THR A 55 33.73 15.87 -1.56
C THR A 55 32.30 16.19 -1.19
N GLN A 56 31.34 16.04 -2.12
CA GLN A 56 29.90 16.23 -1.83
C GLN A 56 29.39 15.22 -0.83
N ILE A 57 29.79 13.94 -0.96
CA ILE A 57 29.40 12.88 -0.03
C ILE A 57 29.97 13.18 1.37
N ARG A 58 31.25 13.60 1.46
CA ARG A 58 31.84 13.98 2.74
C ARG A 58 31.11 15.14 3.40
N GLN A 59 30.80 16.18 2.65
CA GLN A 59 30.02 17.31 3.17
C GLN A 59 28.65 16.87 3.70
N ALA A 60 27.96 15.98 2.99
CA ALA A 60 26.69 15.41 3.43
C ALA A 60 26.85 14.55 4.71
N THR A 61 27.95 13.80 4.83
CA THR A 61 28.28 13.02 6.04
C THR A 61 28.52 13.96 7.24
N ASP A 62 29.36 14.98 7.05
CA ASP A 62 29.70 15.94 8.10
C ASP A 62 28.48 16.76 8.57
N GLN A 63 27.47 16.91 7.70
CA GLN A 63 26.17 17.58 7.99
C GLN A 63 25.11 16.63 8.55
N GLY A 64 25.41 15.37 8.83
CA GLY A 64 24.44 14.39 9.32
C GLY A 64 23.39 13.91 8.34
N ARG A 65 23.44 14.39 7.07
CA ARG A 65 22.46 13.99 6.04
C ARG A 65 22.52 12.52 5.65
N LEU A 66 23.58 11.80 6.03
CA LEU A 66 23.75 10.35 5.82
C LEU A 66 23.57 9.55 7.12
N ALA A 67 22.94 10.15 8.12
CA ALA A 67 22.66 9.52 9.42
C ALA A 67 21.85 8.22 9.33
N SER A 68 21.03 8.07 8.29
CA SER A 68 20.28 6.82 8.01
C SER A 68 21.15 5.57 7.87
N GLY A 69 22.48 5.71 7.71
CA GLY A 69 23.42 4.58 7.76
C GLY A 69 23.45 3.87 9.12
N TYR A 70 23.08 4.54 10.21
CA TYR A 70 22.96 3.94 11.54
C TYR A 70 21.76 3.03 11.69
N ILE A 71 20.68 3.30 10.94
CA ILE A 71 19.45 2.48 10.96
C ILE A 71 19.71 1.07 10.44
N GLN A 72 20.71 0.88 9.57
CA GLN A 72 21.07 -0.45 9.07
C GLN A 72 21.65 -1.39 10.14
N GLU A 73 22.10 -0.88 11.30
CA GLU A 73 22.45 -1.75 12.44
C GLU A 73 21.24 -2.48 13.01
N LEU A 74 20.03 -1.93 12.81
CA LEU A 74 18.78 -2.47 13.31
C LEU A 74 18.23 -3.60 12.44
N PHE A 75 18.79 -3.78 11.25
CA PHE A 75 18.49 -4.86 10.33
C PHE A 75 19.74 -5.75 10.15
N PRO A 76 20.09 -6.57 11.16
CA PRO A 76 21.25 -7.44 11.04
C PRO A 76 21.01 -8.44 9.91
N SER A 77 21.83 -8.36 8.87
CA SER A 77 21.91 -9.45 7.90
C SER A 77 22.53 -10.64 8.62
N GLY A 78 21.85 -11.75 8.71
CA GLY A 78 22.38 -13.00 9.25
C GLY A 78 23.74 -13.35 8.61
N ASP A 79 24.63 -13.96 9.38
CA ASP A 79 25.99 -14.27 8.92
C ASP A 79 26.03 -15.48 7.97
N GLU A 80 25.03 -16.34 7.99
CA GLU A 80 24.90 -17.49 7.10
C GLU A 80 24.13 -17.10 5.83
N LEU A 81 24.81 -17.25 4.70
CA LEU A 81 24.25 -17.04 3.38
C LEU A 81 24.06 -18.39 2.70
N VAL A 82 22.84 -18.65 2.25
CA VAL A 82 22.42 -19.88 1.57
C VAL A 82 22.24 -19.57 0.08
N THR A 83 22.71 -20.46 -0.79
CA THR A 83 22.46 -20.30 -2.23
C THR A 83 21.01 -20.66 -2.58
N ILE A 84 20.50 -20.12 -3.70
CA ILE A 84 19.16 -20.46 -4.20
C ILE A 84 19.02 -21.98 -4.42
N GLU A 85 20.08 -22.66 -4.87
CA GLU A 85 20.07 -24.11 -5.02
C GLU A 85 19.95 -24.86 -3.68
N GLN A 86 20.59 -24.36 -2.62
CA GLN A 86 20.42 -24.92 -1.28
C GLN A 86 19.01 -24.68 -0.74
N ALA A 87 18.49 -23.45 -0.89
CA ALA A 87 17.12 -23.12 -0.52
C ALA A 87 16.09 -24.01 -1.26
N ALA A 88 16.31 -24.30 -2.54
CA ALA A 88 15.46 -25.21 -3.31
C ALA A 88 15.48 -26.64 -2.76
N ARG A 89 16.65 -27.14 -2.35
CA ARG A 89 16.78 -28.46 -1.72
C ARG A 89 16.10 -28.52 -0.35
N ASP A 90 16.26 -27.45 0.45
CA ASP A 90 15.73 -27.40 1.82
C ASP A 90 14.21 -27.22 1.87
N THR A 91 13.64 -26.54 0.89
CA THR A 91 12.20 -26.21 0.86
C THR A 91 11.39 -27.09 -0.11
N GLY A 92 12.06 -27.79 -1.02
CA GLY A 92 11.40 -28.54 -2.10
C GLY A 92 10.81 -27.66 -3.20
N LEU A 93 11.00 -26.32 -3.14
CA LEU A 93 10.51 -25.40 -4.15
C LEU A 93 11.46 -25.35 -5.36
N GLU A 94 10.91 -25.15 -6.56
CA GLU A 94 11.73 -24.92 -7.75
C GLU A 94 12.46 -23.58 -7.68
N GLN A 95 13.71 -23.52 -8.17
CA GLN A 95 14.52 -22.28 -8.14
C GLN A 95 13.83 -21.08 -8.78
N ALA A 96 13.22 -21.27 -9.95
CA ALA A 96 12.45 -20.22 -10.64
C ALA A 96 11.25 -19.72 -9.82
N LEU A 97 10.64 -20.59 -9.02
CA LEU A 97 9.56 -20.21 -8.10
C LEU A 97 10.10 -19.40 -6.93
N ILE A 98 11.22 -19.79 -6.35
CA ILE A 98 11.92 -19.06 -5.28
C ILE A 98 12.26 -17.64 -5.75
N GLU A 99 12.90 -17.50 -6.89
CA GLU A 99 13.23 -16.18 -7.47
C GLU A 99 11.99 -15.30 -7.66
N ARG A 100 10.92 -15.89 -8.14
CA ARG A 100 9.65 -15.19 -8.36
C ARG A 100 8.99 -14.74 -7.06
N ILE A 101 9.00 -15.57 -6.01
CA ILE A 101 8.46 -15.25 -4.68
C ILE A 101 9.27 -14.12 -4.07
N LEU A 102 10.58 -14.25 -4.01
CA LEU A 102 11.48 -13.27 -3.41
C LEU A 102 11.42 -11.92 -4.13
N THR A 103 11.38 -11.93 -5.46
CA THR A 103 11.20 -10.70 -6.26
C THR A 103 9.88 -10.01 -5.93
N ALA A 104 8.79 -10.77 -5.81
CA ALA A 104 7.47 -10.21 -5.47
C ALA A 104 7.44 -9.63 -4.04
N LEU A 105 8.27 -10.14 -3.12
CA LEU A 105 8.43 -9.66 -1.75
C LEU A 105 9.53 -8.59 -1.59
N GLY A 106 10.07 -8.08 -2.70
CA GLY A 106 11.01 -6.95 -2.69
C GLY A 106 12.48 -7.32 -2.54
N ALA A 107 12.83 -8.61 -2.56
CA ALA A 107 14.22 -9.03 -2.54
C ALA A 107 14.91 -8.71 -3.89
N SER A 108 16.08 -8.10 -3.84
CA SER A 108 16.89 -7.78 -5.03
C SER A 108 17.83 -8.94 -5.37
N ILE A 109 17.31 -9.97 -6.04
CA ILE A 109 18.06 -11.17 -6.43
C ILE A 109 19.20 -10.84 -7.43
N ALA A 110 19.06 -9.77 -8.20
CA ALA A 110 20.04 -9.36 -9.22
C ALA A 110 21.43 -8.97 -8.66
N GLN A 111 21.58 -8.86 -7.33
CA GLN A 111 22.84 -8.42 -6.70
C GLN A 111 23.55 -9.49 -5.85
N SER A 112 22.91 -10.64 -5.58
CA SER A 112 23.50 -11.69 -4.76
C SER A 112 22.75 -13.02 -4.98
N ASP A 113 23.47 -14.06 -5.45
CA ASP A 113 22.96 -15.43 -5.56
C ASP A 113 22.78 -16.10 -4.17
N SER A 114 22.80 -15.32 -3.10
CA SER A 114 22.76 -15.80 -1.72
C SER A 114 21.65 -15.14 -0.92
N LEU A 115 20.94 -15.96 -0.14
CA LEU A 115 19.79 -15.62 0.70
C LEU A 115 20.21 -15.64 2.17
N GLY A 116 19.63 -14.76 2.98
CA GLY A 116 19.76 -14.81 4.43
C GLY A 116 18.87 -15.90 5.04
N GLU A 117 19.10 -16.23 6.32
CA GLU A 117 18.28 -17.20 7.05
C GLU A 117 16.79 -16.74 7.13
N ASP A 118 16.53 -15.44 7.24
CA ASP A 118 15.16 -14.90 7.24
C ASP A 118 14.43 -15.17 5.92
N ASP A 119 15.11 -15.01 4.79
CA ASP A 119 14.57 -15.34 3.47
C ASP A 119 14.29 -16.84 3.34
N LEU A 120 15.22 -17.68 3.84
CA LEU A 120 15.04 -19.14 3.85
C LEU A 120 13.84 -19.55 4.73
N GLN A 121 13.70 -18.94 5.89
CA GLN A 121 12.57 -19.20 6.78
C GLN A 121 11.23 -18.81 6.15
N LEU A 122 11.19 -17.66 5.45
CA LEU A 122 10.02 -17.23 4.69
C LEU A 122 9.67 -18.24 3.59
N LEU A 123 10.65 -18.76 2.87
CA LEU A 123 10.43 -19.80 1.85
C LEU A 123 9.92 -21.11 2.45
N ARG A 124 10.37 -21.49 3.65
CA ARG A 124 9.83 -22.65 4.41
C ARG A 124 8.35 -22.46 4.75
N TYR A 125 7.94 -21.24 5.14
CA TYR A 125 6.50 -20.96 5.38
C TYR A 125 5.69 -21.08 4.09
N VAL A 126 6.19 -20.55 2.97
CA VAL A 126 5.52 -20.69 1.66
C VAL A 126 5.39 -22.18 1.27
N ALA A 127 6.46 -22.96 1.41
CA ALA A 127 6.43 -24.39 1.13
C ALA A 127 5.37 -25.11 2.00
N ALA A 128 5.32 -24.83 3.30
CA ALA A 128 4.35 -25.41 4.21
C ALA A 128 2.90 -25.08 3.83
N VAL A 129 2.63 -23.87 3.37
CA VAL A 129 1.28 -23.47 2.91
C VAL A 129 0.88 -24.19 1.62
N LEU A 130 1.82 -24.38 0.69
CA LEU A 130 1.58 -25.17 -0.52
C LEU A 130 1.35 -26.64 -0.20
N ASP A 131 2.13 -27.23 0.72
CA ASP A 131 1.98 -28.61 1.20
C ASP A 131 0.64 -28.83 1.92
N ALA A 132 0.13 -27.81 2.59
CA ALA A 132 -1.21 -27.81 3.20
C ALA A 132 -2.35 -27.78 2.17
N GLY A 133 -2.06 -27.61 0.88
CA GLY A 133 -2.99 -27.74 -0.24
C GLY A 133 -3.46 -26.43 -0.86
N LEU A 134 -2.91 -25.26 -0.45
CA LEU A 134 -3.22 -24.00 -1.14
C LEU A 134 -2.69 -24.06 -2.59
N PRO A 135 -3.51 -23.82 -3.63
CA PRO A 135 -3.05 -23.81 -5.00
C PRO A 135 -1.94 -22.77 -5.25
N LEU A 136 -0.92 -23.15 -6.03
CA LEU A 136 0.21 -22.27 -6.35
C LEU A 136 -0.23 -20.90 -6.90
N VAL A 137 -1.29 -20.87 -7.73
CA VAL A 137 -1.82 -19.62 -8.29
C VAL A 137 -2.34 -18.69 -7.20
N ALA A 138 -3.02 -19.22 -6.19
CA ALA A 138 -3.52 -18.46 -5.05
C ALA A 138 -2.36 -17.96 -4.17
N MET A 139 -1.37 -18.81 -3.89
CA MET A 139 -0.16 -18.43 -3.16
C MET A 139 0.59 -17.28 -3.83
N LEU A 140 0.77 -17.33 -5.15
CA LEU A 140 1.43 -16.26 -5.90
C LEU A 140 0.64 -14.94 -5.92
N GLN A 141 -0.68 -14.99 -5.87
CA GLN A 141 -1.51 -13.79 -5.69
C GLN A 141 -1.29 -13.20 -4.29
N LEU A 142 -1.35 -14.03 -3.26
CA LEU A 142 -1.14 -13.60 -1.87
C LEU A 142 0.24 -12.99 -1.66
N VAL A 143 1.30 -13.61 -2.18
CA VAL A 143 2.68 -13.09 -2.14
C VAL A 143 2.77 -11.69 -2.76
N ARG A 144 2.10 -11.47 -3.90
CA ARG A 144 2.07 -10.13 -4.51
C ARG A 144 1.36 -9.10 -3.64
N VAL A 145 0.21 -9.47 -3.05
CA VAL A 145 -0.51 -8.59 -2.13
C VAL A 145 0.35 -8.22 -0.94
N TYR A 146 1.01 -9.21 -0.31
CA TYR A 146 1.94 -8.96 0.80
C TYR A 146 3.08 -8.03 0.39
N GLY A 147 3.73 -8.32 -0.74
CA GLY A 147 4.85 -7.50 -1.22
C GLY A 147 4.45 -6.05 -1.46
N GLN A 148 3.32 -5.82 -2.12
CA GLN A 148 2.82 -4.47 -2.42
C GLN A 148 2.39 -3.72 -1.16
N ALA A 149 1.60 -4.37 -0.29
CA ALA A 149 1.11 -3.74 0.93
C ALA A 149 2.26 -3.40 1.89
N MET A 150 3.18 -4.33 2.12
CA MET A 150 4.33 -4.11 3.00
C MET A 150 5.31 -3.09 2.43
N ALA A 151 5.48 -3.02 1.11
CA ALA A 151 6.29 -1.97 0.49
C ALA A 151 5.71 -0.57 0.74
N GLN A 152 4.38 -0.42 0.68
CA GLN A 152 3.70 0.85 0.98
C GLN A 152 3.85 1.23 2.46
N VAL A 153 3.64 0.27 3.37
CA VAL A 153 3.82 0.50 4.81
C VAL A 153 5.25 0.94 5.11
N ALA A 154 6.24 0.20 4.61
CA ALA A 154 7.65 0.51 4.85
C ALA A 154 8.08 1.86 4.25
N ASP A 155 7.59 2.23 3.05
CA ASP A 155 7.86 3.55 2.45
C ASP A 155 7.24 4.68 3.30
N ALA A 156 6.01 4.48 3.80
CA ALA A 156 5.34 5.44 4.68
C ALA A 156 6.11 5.61 6.01
N GLU A 157 6.49 4.51 6.67
CA GLU A 157 7.28 4.55 7.90
C GLU A 157 8.58 5.33 7.72
N VAL A 158 9.33 5.04 6.64
CA VAL A 158 10.60 5.74 6.34
C VAL A 158 10.37 7.23 6.08
N ARG A 159 9.32 7.61 5.32
CA ARG A 159 9.02 9.01 5.02
C ARG A 159 8.59 9.79 6.25
N LEU A 160 7.72 9.21 7.08
CA LEU A 160 7.26 9.82 8.32
C LEU A 160 8.42 9.99 9.30
N PHE A 161 9.27 8.97 9.45
CA PHE A 161 10.47 9.07 10.28
C PHE A 161 11.43 10.16 9.78
N HIS A 162 11.60 10.26 8.46
CA HIS A 162 12.42 11.33 7.87
C HIS A 162 11.84 12.72 8.17
N LEU A 163 10.54 12.91 7.96
CA LEU A 163 9.87 14.20 8.09
C LEU A 163 9.77 14.67 9.56
N TYR A 164 9.36 13.75 10.46
CA TYR A 164 9.03 14.11 11.85
C TYR A 164 10.18 13.87 12.85
N VAL A 165 11.20 13.13 12.47
CA VAL A 165 12.37 12.86 13.34
C VAL A 165 13.63 13.46 12.74
N HIS A 166 14.04 13.04 11.55
CA HIS A 166 15.31 13.44 10.96
C HIS A 166 15.39 14.93 10.63
N GLU A 167 14.39 15.49 9.95
CA GLU A 167 14.42 16.92 9.58
C GLU A 167 14.42 17.87 10.79
N PRO A 168 13.62 17.67 11.86
CA PRO A 168 13.70 18.47 13.07
C PRO A 168 15.07 18.40 13.74
N LEU A 169 15.69 17.21 13.85
CA LEU A 169 17.03 17.04 14.38
C LEU A 169 18.08 17.79 13.57
N MET A 170 17.99 17.73 12.24
CA MET A 170 18.86 18.49 11.35
C MET A 170 18.74 20.00 11.53
N ARG A 171 17.55 20.50 11.86
CA ARG A 171 17.28 21.93 12.10
C ARG A 171 17.67 22.39 13.50
N SER A 172 17.88 21.51 14.47
CA SER A 172 18.24 21.84 15.84
C SER A 172 19.66 22.45 15.98
N GLY A 173 20.50 22.31 14.95
CA GLY A 173 21.89 22.72 14.96
C GLY A 173 22.85 21.70 15.59
N ALA A 174 22.35 20.49 15.90
CA ALA A 174 23.19 19.39 16.36
C ALA A 174 24.22 18.97 15.31
N THR A 175 25.35 18.42 15.76
CA THR A 175 26.37 17.90 14.86
C THR A 175 25.85 16.65 14.13
N GLY A 176 26.43 16.35 12.95
CA GLY A 176 26.03 15.17 12.20
C GLY A 176 26.17 13.84 12.97
N LEU A 177 27.08 13.78 13.94
CA LEU A 177 27.21 12.61 14.81
C LEU A 177 26.07 12.54 15.83
N GLU A 178 25.77 13.65 16.51
CA GLU A 178 24.66 13.72 17.47
C GLU A 178 23.32 13.37 16.82
N VAL A 179 23.03 13.92 15.63
CA VAL A 179 21.83 13.57 14.83
C VAL A 179 21.78 12.07 14.55
N ALA A 180 22.90 11.48 14.18
CA ALA A 180 22.99 10.07 13.86
C ALA A 180 22.78 9.16 15.09
N GLU A 181 23.36 9.54 16.23
CA GLU A 181 23.20 8.81 17.51
C GLU A 181 21.74 8.87 17.98
N GLU A 182 21.12 10.05 17.97
CA GLU A 182 19.73 10.24 18.39
C GLU A 182 18.75 9.52 17.45
N MET A 183 18.97 9.56 16.13
CA MET A 183 18.21 8.76 15.18
C MET A 183 18.36 7.26 15.43
N GLY A 184 19.56 6.79 15.73
CA GLY A 184 19.83 5.39 16.04
C GLY A 184 19.13 4.94 17.32
N ASP A 185 19.08 5.79 18.34
CA ASP A 185 18.40 5.52 19.60
C ASP A 185 16.89 5.42 19.40
N LEU A 186 16.27 6.43 18.77
CA LEU A 186 14.85 6.42 18.46
C LEU A 186 14.45 5.24 17.56
N ALA A 187 15.25 4.92 16.55
CA ALA A 187 14.96 3.80 15.69
C ALA A 187 15.05 2.46 16.44
N ARG A 188 16.00 2.27 17.37
CA ARG A 188 16.06 1.08 18.23
C ARG A 188 14.85 0.96 19.17
N GLU A 189 14.26 2.07 19.57
CA GLU A 189 13.07 2.09 20.42
C GLU A 189 11.79 1.84 19.60
N LEU A 190 11.63 2.48 18.44
CA LEU A 190 10.39 2.53 17.68
C LEU A 190 10.22 1.35 16.69
N LEU A 191 11.28 0.96 15.98
CA LEU A 191 11.16 -0.08 14.96
C LEU A 191 10.67 -1.44 15.49
N PRO A 192 11.06 -1.91 16.69
CA PRO A 192 10.52 -3.15 17.23
C PRO A 192 9.01 -3.11 17.51
N LEU A 193 8.42 -1.91 17.60
CA LEU A 193 6.99 -1.75 17.86
C LEU A 193 6.14 -1.91 16.58
N SER A 194 6.72 -1.70 15.40
CA SER A 194 5.94 -1.77 14.15
C SER A 194 5.44 -3.18 13.85
N SER A 195 6.26 -4.22 14.05
CA SER A 195 5.84 -5.61 13.82
C SER A 195 4.65 -6.06 14.68
N PRO A 196 4.64 -5.85 16.01
CA PRO A 196 3.47 -6.15 16.83
C PRO A 196 2.22 -5.38 16.44
N VAL A 197 2.36 -4.10 16.05
CA VAL A 197 1.23 -3.29 15.57
C VAL A 197 0.67 -3.86 14.28
N MET A 198 1.51 -4.16 13.29
CA MET A 198 1.10 -4.78 12.03
C MET A 198 0.40 -6.12 12.26
N ASP A 199 0.92 -6.98 13.15
CA ASP A 199 0.30 -8.25 13.47
C ASP A 199 -1.10 -8.05 14.07
N GLN A 200 -1.27 -7.16 15.04
CA GLN A 200 -2.57 -6.86 15.64
C GLN A 200 -3.57 -6.28 14.64
N VAL A 201 -3.13 -5.38 13.77
CA VAL A 201 -3.97 -4.80 12.70
C VAL A 201 -4.39 -5.89 11.72
N HIS A 202 -3.43 -6.73 11.27
CA HIS A 202 -3.72 -7.85 10.38
C HIS A 202 -4.72 -8.83 10.98
N GLN A 203 -4.54 -9.27 12.25
CA GLN A 203 -5.46 -10.17 12.93
C GLN A 203 -6.88 -9.60 13.02
N ARG A 204 -7.02 -8.30 13.32
CA ARG A 204 -8.31 -7.63 13.40
C ARG A 204 -9.04 -7.65 12.05
N TYR A 205 -8.34 -7.26 10.97
CA TYR A 205 -8.94 -7.29 9.63
C TYR A 205 -9.22 -8.71 9.15
N LEU A 206 -8.35 -9.67 9.46
CA LEU A 206 -8.57 -11.06 9.10
C LEU A 206 -9.82 -11.62 9.76
N GLN A 207 -10.02 -11.38 11.05
CA GLN A 207 -11.25 -11.77 11.75
C GLN A 207 -12.48 -11.14 11.12
N HIS A 208 -12.47 -9.83 10.89
CA HIS A 208 -13.56 -9.11 10.28
C HIS A 208 -13.95 -9.67 8.89
N PHE A 209 -12.96 -9.91 8.02
CA PHE A 209 -13.23 -10.44 6.68
C PHE A 209 -13.67 -11.91 6.68
N VAL A 210 -13.20 -12.72 7.62
CA VAL A 210 -13.70 -14.10 7.79
C VAL A 210 -15.18 -14.08 8.20
N GLU A 211 -15.57 -13.21 9.13
CA GLU A 211 -16.96 -13.06 9.54
C GLU A 211 -17.86 -12.62 8.35
N GLN A 212 -17.42 -11.63 7.56
CA GLN A 212 -18.14 -11.19 6.36
C GLN A 212 -18.26 -12.29 5.30
N ASP A 213 -17.17 -13.04 5.05
CA ASP A 213 -17.16 -14.13 4.06
C ASP A 213 -18.14 -15.24 4.43
N VAL A 214 -18.20 -15.61 5.71
CA VAL A 214 -19.15 -16.61 6.22
C VAL A 214 -20.59 -16.14 6.04
N VAL A 215 -20.91 -14.89 6.38
CA VAL A 215 -22.25 -14.33 6.20
C VAL A 215 -22.62 -14.31 4.72
N GLY A 216 -21.74 -13.80 3.86
CA GLY A 216 -22.01 -13.73 2.40
C GLY A 216 -22.23 -15.10 1.75
N HIS A 217 -21.49 -16.14 2.18
CA HIS A 217 -21.71 -17.50 1.70
C HIS A 217 -23.08 -18.05 2.14
N MET A 218 -23.49 -17.80 3.38
CA MET A 218 -24.80 -18.24 3.86
C MET A 218 -25.95 -17.58 3.10
N GLU A 219 -25.83 -16.30 2.76
CA GLU A 219 -26.83 -15.57 1.97
C GLU A 219 -26.96 -16.14 0.55
N VAL A 220 -25.83 -16.41 -0.12
CA VAL A 220 -25.81 -17.02 -1.47
C VAL A 220 -26.42 -18.42 -1.46
N ASP A 221 -26.14 -19.23 -0.44
CA ASP A 221 -26.73 -20.56 -0.30
C ASP A 221 -28.25 -20.50 -0.11
N LEU A 222 -28.76 -19.49 0.60
CA LEU A 222 -30.19 -19.27 0.76
C LEU A 222 -30.88 -18.84 -0.54
N ASP A 223 -30.19 -18.08 -1.39
CA ASP A 223 -30.71 -17.59 -2.67
C ASP A 223 -30.56 -18.61 -3.81
N GLY A 224 -29.80 -19.69 -3.62
CA GLY A 224 -29.57 -20.74 -4.62
C GLY A 224 -28.79 -20.28 -5.87
N ALA A 225 -28.00 -19.23 -5.78
CA ALA A 225 -27.22 -18.68 -6.87
C ALA A 225 -25.98 -19.52 -7.15
N ALA A 226 -25.70 -19.81 -8.44
CA ALA A 226 -24.46 -20.49 -8.84
C ALA A 226 -23.26 -19.54 -8.71
N VAL A 227 -22.30 -19.90 -7.87
CA VAL A 227 -21.07 -19.13 -7.67
C VAL A 227 -20.03 -19.49 -8.74
N GLU A 228 -19.62 -18.54 -9.57
CA GLU A 228 -18.48 -18.65 -10.46
C GLU A 228 -17.20 -18.30 -9.69
N LEU A 229 -16.21 -19.19 -9.70
CA LEU A 229 -14.97 -19.03 -8.92
C LEU A 229 -14.25 -17.70 -9.25
N GLY A 230 -14.04 -16.87 -8.24
CA GLY A 230 -13.34 -15.58 -8.36
C GLY A 230 -14.18 -14.44 -8.97
N ARG A 231 -15.46 -14.68 -9.28
CA ARG A 231 -16.39 -13.66 -9.75
C ARG A 231 -17.43 -13.38 -8.68
N LEU A 232 -17.39 -12.21 -8.12
CA LEU A 232 -18.24 -11.78 -7.02
C LEU A 232 -19.31 -10.81 -7.54
N ARG A 233 -20.52 -10.94 -7.06
CA ARG A 233 -21.59 -9.96 -7.29
C ARG A 233 -21.53 -8.93 -6.17
N VAL A 234 -21.22 -7.68 -6.50
CA VAL A 234 -20.91 -6.62 -5.53
C VAL A 234 -21.49 -5.28 -5.97
N ALA A 235 -21.78 -4.46 -4.99
CA ALA A 235 -22.03 -3.03 -5.18
C ALA A 235 -20.69 -2.30 -5.19
N ILE A 236 -20.46 -1.50 -6.23
CA ILE A 236 -19.19 -0.79 -6.46
C ILE A 236 -19.53 0.70 -6.51
N ALA A 237 -18.93 1.46 -5.61
CA ALA A 237 -19.02 2.91 -5.61
C ALA A 237 -17.65 3.53 -5.92
N PHE A 238 -17.66 4.58 -6.75
CA PHE A 238 -16.58 5.52 -6.86
C PHE A 238 -17.05 6.85 -6.30
N ALA A 239 -16.29 7.39 -5.38
CA ALA A 239 -16.53 8.68 -4.76
C ALA A 239 -15.31 9.58 -4.98
N ASP A 240 -15.50 10.81 -5.42
CA ASP A 240 -14.45 11.73 -5.87
C ASP A 240 -14.85 13.17 -5.52
N LEU A 241 -13.91 14.07 -5.28
CA LEU A 241 -14.15 15.46 -4.95
C LEU A 241 -14.31 16.32 -6.22
N ALA A 242 -15.53 16.80 -6.47
CA ALA A 242 -15.81 17.59 -7.67
C ALA A 242 -15.05 18.92 -7.67
N GLY A 243 -14.12 19.08 -8.61
CA GLY A 243 -13.33 20.31 -8.75
C GLY A 243 -12.05 20.34 -7.90
N TYR A 244 -11.55 19.19 -7.45
CA TYR A 244 -10.31 19.08 -6.69
C TYR A 244 -9.11 19.78 -7.38
N THR A 245 -8.90 19.56 -8.66
CA THR A 245 -7.83 20.23 -9.43
C THR A 245 -7.93 21.75 -9.34
N ARG A 246 -9.15 22.28 -9.41
CA ARG A 246 -9.40 23.72 -9.28
C ARG A 246 -9.11 24.21 -7.85
N LEU A 247 -9.49 23.44 -6.83
CA LEU A 247 -9.15 23.73 -5.42
C LEU A 247 -7.64 23.83 -5.24
N THR A 248 -6.87 22.89 -5.81
CA THR A 248 -5.40 22.91 -5.75
C THR A 248 -4.80 24.16 -6.39
N GLU A 249 -5.36 24.61 -7.52
CA GLU A 249 -4.91 25.82 -8.21
C GLU A 249 -5.28 27.13 -7.46
N GLU A 250 -6.47 27.17 -6.84
CA GLU A 250 -6.99 28.38 -6.18
C GLU A 250 -6.50 28.53 -4.73
N GLU A 251 -6.41 27.43 -3.96
CA GLU A 251 -6.12 27.45 -2.52
C GLU A 251 -4.76 26.81 -2.15
N GLY A 252 -4.10 26.18 -3.12
CA GLY A 252 -2.79 25.56 -2.96
C GLY A 252 -2.84 24.09 -2.52
N GLU A 253 -1.68 23.41 -2.68
CA GLU A 253 -1.55 21.96 -2.48
C GLU A 253 -1.88 21.51 -1.06
N LEU A 254 -1.49 22.26 -0.02
CA LEU A 254 -1.72 21.87 1.38
C LEU A 254 -3.22 21.83 1.70
N HIS A 255 -3.98 22.86 1.33
CA HIS A 255 -5.42 22.87 1.55
C HIS A 255 -6.16 21.79 0.76
N ALA A 256 -5.68 21.50 -0.45
CA ALA A 256 -6.23 20.43 -1.26
C ALA A 256 -5.99 19.05 -0.62
N VAL A 257 -4.79 18.79 -0.10
CA VAL A 257 -4.46 17.56 0.63
C VAL A 257 -5.32 17.43 1.88
N ASP A 258 -5.45 18.48 2.70
CA ASP A 258 -6.32 18.48 3.89
C ASP A 258 -7.79 18.17 3.54
N ALA A 259 -8.25 18.61 2.37
CA ALA A 259 -9.61 18.32 1.91
C ALA A 259 -9.77 16.83 1.54
N VAL A 260 -8.77 16.24 0.88
CA VAL A 260 -8.76 14.80 0.56
C VAL A 260 -8.68 13.96 1.83
N GLU A 261 -7.81 14.31 2.77
CA GLU A 261 -7.68 13.57 4.04
C GLU A 261 -9.01 13.53 4.80
N ARG A 262 -9.67 14.68 4.98
CA ARG A 262 -11.00 14.73 5.61
C ARG A 262 -12.07 13.96 4.84
N PHE A 263 -12.00 13.98 3.52
CA PHE A 263 -12.93 13.23 2.67
C PHE A 263 -12.74 11.72 2.83
N VAL A 264 -11.50 11.23 2.73
CA VAL A 264 -11.18 9.80 2.89
C VAL A 264 -11.53 9.32 4.29
N GLU A 265 -11.15 10.06 5.33
CA GLU A 265 -11.52 9.76 6.72
C GLU A 265 -13.04 9.70 6.89
N GLY A 266 -13.75 10.69 6.32
CA GLY A 266 -15.22 10.71 6.34
C GLY A 266 -15.84 9.50 5.67
N VAL A 267 -15.28 9.05 4.54
CA VAL A 267 -15.70 7.80 3.87
C VAL A 267 -15.48 6.61 4.79
N GLU A 268 -14.26 6.43 5.30
CA GLU A 268 -13.87 5.26 6.11
C GLU A 268 -14.70 5.11 7.39
N VAL A 269 -14.96 6.24 8.09
CA VAL A 269 -15.68 6.25 9.38
C VAL A 269 -17.18 6.00 9.20
N THR A 270 -17.76 6.33 8.04
CA THR A 270 -19.21 6.27 7.82
C THR A 270 -19.68 5.08 6.99
N LEU A 271 -18.76 4.31 6.39
CA LEU A 271 -19.11 3.13 5.60
C LEU A 271 -19.92 2.12 6.42
N PRO A 272 -20.90 1.44 5.80
CA PRO A 272 -21.58 0.30 6.43
C PRO A 272 -20.61 -0.88 6.62
N ASP A 273 -20.92 -1.74 7.59
CA ASP A 273 -20.04 -2.83 8.02
C ASP A 273 -19.70 -3.82 6.90
N ASP A 274 -20.59 -3.99 5.90
CA ASP A 274 -20.39 -4.87 4.75
C ASP A 274 -19.58 -4.23 3.60
N ALA A 275 -19.29 -2.93 3.70
CA ALA A 275 -18.55 -2.19 2.68
C ALA A 275 -17.13 -1.81 3.16
N ARG A 276 -16.22 -1.68 2.20
CA ARG A 276 -14.84 -1.28 2.49
C ARG A 276 -14.23 -0.42 1.39
N VAL A 277 -13.29 0.42 1.76
CA VAL A 277 -12.40 1.09 0.82
C VAL A 277 -11.44 0.04 0.24
N ILE A 278 -11.39 -0.03 -1.09
CA ILE A 278 -10.46 -0.91 -1.81
C ILE A 278 -9.16 -0.19 -2.12
N LYS A 279 -9.27 1.05 -2.58
CA LYS A 279 -8.12 1.91 -2.91
C LYS A 279 -8.52 3.37 -3.01
N THR A 280 -7.53 4.22 -2.83
CA THR A 280 -7.59 5.66 -3.11
C THR A 280 -6.69 5.99 -4.29
N ILE A 281 -7.13 6.85 -5.20
CA ILE A 281 -6.39 7.28 -6.39
C ILE A 281 -6.49 8.81 -6.45
N GLY A 282 -5.55 9.50 -5.80
CA GLY A 282 -5.66 10.95 -5.62
C GLY A 282 -6.84 11.29 -4.72
N ASP A 283 -7.82 12.02 -5.26
CA ASP A 283 -9.08 12.39 -4.60
C ASP A 283 -10.23 11.39 -4.85
N GLU A 284 -10.00 10.33 -5.63
CA GLU A 284 -11.00 9.29 -5.90
C GLU A 284 -10.84 8.11 -4.94
N VAL A 285 -11.94 7.64 -4.36
CA VAL A 285 -12.02 6.47 -3.49
C VAL A 285 -12.90 5.41 -4.15
N MET A 286 -12.39 4.19 -4.27
CA MET A 286 -13.17 3.03 -4.69
C MET A 286 -13.64 2.26 -3.45
N VAL A 287 -14.95 2.09 -3.34
CA VAL A 287 -15.62 1.34 -2.28
C VAL A 287 -16.34 0.13 -2.88
N VAL A 288 -16.31 -0.99 -2.18
CA VAL A 288 -17.06 -2.20 -2.55
C VAL A 288 -17.81 -2.70 -1.31
N GLY A 289 -19.08 -3.04 -1.50
CA GLY A 289 -19.95 -3.67 -0.50
C GLY A 289 -20.73 -4.84 -1.09
N SER A 290 -21.30 -5.69 -0.25
CA SER A 290 -22.17 -6.80 -0.66
C SER A 290 -23.58 -6.33 -0.91
N ASP A 291 -24.09 -5.38 -0.09
CA ASP A 291 -25.44 -4.85 -0.16
C ASP A 291 -25.52 -3.52 -0.94
N PRO A 292 -26.15 -3.50 -2.13
CA PRO A 292 -26.33 -2.27 -2.89
C PRO A 292 -27.28 -1.27 -2.23
N ALA A 293 -28.23 -1.72 -1.39
CA ALA A 293 -29.11 -0.84 -0.65
C ALA A 293 -28.34 -0.09 0.45
N ALA A 294 -27.60 -0.80 1.29
CA ALA A 294 -26.78 -0.22 2.35
C ALA A 294 -25.74 0.76 1.79
N LEU A 295 -25.08 0.40 0.68
CA LEU A 295 -24.09 1.28 0.04
C LEU A 295 -24.74 2.55 -0.55
N THR A 296 -25.97 2.45 -1.07
CA THR A 296 -26.68 3.61 -1.61
C THR A 296 -27.16 4.54 -0.48
N ASP A 297 -27.68 3.97 0.61
CA ASP A 297 -28.08 4.71 1.81
C ASP A 297 -26.90 5.48 2.40
N TRP A 298 -25.77 4.79 2.53
CA TRP A 298 -24.53 5.44 2.93
C TRP A 298 -24.19 6.63 2.03
N ALA A 299 -24.19 6.44 0.71
CA ALA A 299 -23.80 7.48 -0.22
C ALA A 299 -24.69 8.71 -0.15
N VAL A 300 -26.02 8.52 -0.05
CA VAL A 300 -27.00 9.58 0.11
C VAL A 300 -26.82 10.29 1.45
N GLY A 301 -26.62 9.55 2.54
CA GLY A 301 -26.34 10.10 3.86
C GLY A 301 -25.03 10.86 3.91
N PHE A 302 -23.98 10.31 3.34
CA PHE A 302 -22.64 10.93 3.26
C PHE A 302 -22.67 12.26 2.51
N GLN A 303 -23.38 12.33 1.37
CA GLN A 303 -23.57 13.59 0.64
C GLN A 303 -24.16 14.70 1.52
N ARG A 304 -25.14 14.36 2.37
CA ARG A 304 -25.81 15.31 3.26
C ARG A 304 -24.91 15.81 4.38
N LEU A 305 -23.96 14.99 4.83
CA LEU A 305 -23.00 15.35 5.87
C LEU A 305 -21.91 16.31 5.34
N GLN A 306 -21.70 16.37 4.01
CA GLN A 306 -20.70 17.20 3.39
C GLN A 306 -21.22 18.63 3.16
N ALA A 307 -21.05 19.51 4.14
CA ALA A 307 -21.52 20.89 4.09
C ALA A 307 -20.56 21.87 3.35
N GLY A 308 -19.36 21.42 3.01
CA GLY A 308 -18.28 22.24 2.41
C GLY A 308 -17.98 21.90 0.97
N ARG A 309 -17.32 22.82 0.25
CA ARG A 309 -16.73 22.52 -1.07
C ARG A 309 -15.27 22.09 -0.91
N PRO A 310 -14.77 21.19 -1.75
CA PRO A 310 -15.44 20.54 -2.90
C PRO A 310 -16.48 19.49 -2.44
N LEU A 311 -17.63 19.46 -3.15
CA LEU A 311 -18.66 18.46 -2.88
C LEU A 311 -18.27 17.11 -3.49
N PRO A 312 -18.52 15.98 -2.81
CA PRO A 312 -18.30 14.68 -3.41
C PRO A 312 -19.27 14.42 -4.57
N ARG A 313 -18.80 13.69 -5.56
CA ARG A 313 -19.60 13.05 -6.60
C ARG A 313 -19.47 11.56 -6.46
N ILE A 314 -20.62 10.86 -6.38
CA ILE A 314 -20.63 9.43 -6.12
C ILE A 314 -21.35 8.73 -7.26
N GLY A 315 -20.79 7.63 -7.75
CA GLY A 315 -21.41 6.78 -8.75
C GLY A 315 -21.41 5.34 -8.29
N ILE A 316 -22.58 4.67 -8.31
CA ILE A 316 -22.76 3.31 -7.83
C ILE A 316 -23.30 2.41 -8.94
N HIS A 317 -22.71 1.23 -9.05
CA HIS A 317 -23.18 0.15 -9.91
C HIS A 317 -23.18 -1.16 -9.13
N TYR A 318 -24.20 -1.99 -9.36
CA TYR A 318 -24.30 -3.34 -8.81
C TYR A 318 -24.14 -4.36 -9.94
N GLY A 319 -23.16 -5.24 -9.82
CA GLY A 319 -22.83 -6.19 -10.88
C GLY A 319 -21.70 -7.13 -10.51
N TYR A 320 -21.13 -7.77 -11.51
CA TYR A 320 -20.09 -8.78 -11.32
C TYR A 320 -18.69 -8.20 -11.50
N ALA A 321 -17.83 -8.42 -10.51
CA ALA A 321 -16.42 -8.09 -10.58
C ALA A 321 -15.55 -9.32 -10.33
N LEU A 322 -14.38 -9.35 -10.98
CA LEU A 322 -13.35 -10.35 -10.75
C LEU A 322 -12.45 -9.84 -9.63
N TYR A 323 -12.39 -10.58 -8.51
CA TYR A 323 -11.44 -10.29 -7.45
C TYR A 323 -10.08 -10.94 -7.76
N ARG A 324 -9.03 -10.14 -7.78
CA ARG A 324 -7.67 -10.61 -8.03
C ARG A 324 -6.62 -9.67 -7.44
N ASP A 325 -5.60 -10.25 -6.80
CA ASP A 325 -4.45 -9.51 -6.26
C ASP A 325 -4.87 -8.36 -5.30
N GLY A 326 -5.93 -8.56 -4.51
CA GLY A 326 -6.44 -7.56 -3.56
C GLY A 326 -7.33 -6.47 -4.16
N ASP A 327 -7.64 -6.53 -5.47
CA ASP A 327 -8.42 -5.52 -6.19
C ASP A 327 -9.56 -6.14 -7.00
N TYR A 328 -10.49 -5.30 -7.45
CA TYR A 328 -11.64 -5.67 -8.26
C TYR A 328 -11.47 -5.21 -9.70
N TYR A 329 -11.74 -6.10 -10.63
CA TYR A 329 -11.60 -5.86 -12.07
C TYR A 329 -12.86 -6.24 -12.82
N GLY A 330 -13.11 -5.59 -13.92
CA GLY A 330 -14.15 -5.99 -14.85
C GLY A 330 -14.91 -4.83 -15.45
N ARG A 331 -15.89 -5.23 -16.28
CA ARG A 331 -16.77 -4.29 -16.97
C ARG A 331 -17.56 -3.43 -16.00
N ASP A 332 -18.09 -4.05 -14.94
CA ASP A 332 -19.01 -3.41 -14.02
C ASP A 332 -18.28 -2.42 -13.08
N VAL A 333 -17.02 -2.69 -12.75
CA VAL A 333 -16.12 -1.71 -12.10
C VAL A 333 -15.97 -0.45 -12.95
N ASN A 334 -15.72 -0.64 -14.26
CA ASN A 334 -15.60 0.48 -15.18
C ASN A 334 -16.92 1.25 -15.37
N ILE A 335 -18.08 0.58 -15.26
CA ILE A 335 -19.39 1.26 -15.30
C ILE A 335 -19.51 2.19 -14.10
N ALA A 336 -19.25 1.70 -12.87
CA ALA A 336 -19.32 2.50 -11.64
C ALA A 336 -18.46 3.78 -11.74
N SER A 337 -17.18 3.65 -12.13
CA SER A 337 -16.29 4.79 -12.33
C SER A 337 -16.82 5.80 -13.38
N ARG A 338 -17.37 5.29 -14.50
CA ARG A 338 -17.95 6.16 -15.54
C ARG A 338 -19.25 6.85 -15.11
N VAL A 339 -20.01 6.22 -14.23
CA VAL A 339 -21.21 6.83 -13.62
C VAL A 339 -20.81 7.94 -12.67
N ALA A 340 -19.83 7.72 -11.78
CA ALA A 340 -19.28 8.75 -10.90
C ALA A 340 -18.78 9.98 -11.68
N ALA A 341 -18.03 9.76 -12.75
CA ALA A 341 -17.52 10.82 -13.61
C ALA A 341 -18.60 11.67 -14.31
N ARG A 342 -19.88 11.26 -14.26
CA ARG A 342 -21.02 12.01 -14.80
C ARG A 342 -21.67 12.94 -13.79
N SER A 343 -21.46 12.74 -12.51
CA SER A 343 -21.96 13.61 -11.46
C SER A 343 -21.25 14.96 -11.49
N ALA A 344 -22.02 16.01 -11.29
CA ALA A 344 -21.49 17.38 -11.22
C ALA A 344 -20.96 17.76 -9.82
N GLY A 345 -21.08 16.86 -8.84
CA GLY A 345 -20.82 17.10 -7.42
C GLY A 345 -22.10 17.40 -6.65
N GLY A 346 -22.19 16.86 -5.44
CA GLY A 346 -23.41 16.93 -4.63
C GLY A 346 -24.51 15.95 -5.08
N GLU A 347 -24.18 14.96 -5.93
CA GLU A 347 -25.13 14.00 -6.48
C GLU A 347 -24.64 12.56 -6.27
N VAL A 348 -25.57 11.66 -5.98
CA VAL A 348 -25.35 10.21 -5.99
C VAL A 348 -26.01 9.64 -7.24
N LEU A 349 -25.21 9.19 -8.18
CA LEU A 349 -25.68 8.60 -9.42
C LEU A 349 -25.63 7.07 -9.32
N VAL A 350 -26.72 6.42 -9.71
CA VAL A 350 -26.82 4.96 -9.65
C VAL A 350 -27.31 4.40 -10.98
N THR A 351 -27.06 3.12 -11.19
CA THR A 351 -27.55 2.39 -12.36
C THR A 351 -28.80 1.57 -12.07
N ARG A 352 -29.52 1.11 -13.08
CA ARG A 352 -30.72 0.30 -12.96
C ARG A 352 -30.59 -0.89 -11.98
N PRO A 353 -29.50 -1.72 -12.04
CA PRO A 353 -29.36 -2.81 -11.08
C PRO A 353 -29.32 -2.38 -9.61
N VAL A 354 -28.84 -1.17 -9.30
CA VAL A 354 -28.88 -0.62 -7.93
C VAL A 354 -30.32 -0.28 -7.54
N VAL A 355 -31.05 0.40 -8.43
CA VAL A 355 -32.47 0.76 -8.19
C VAL A 355 -33.34 -0.46 -7.89
N GLU A 356 -33.09 -1.59 -8.59
CA GLU A 356 -33.83 -2.83 -8.43
C GLU A 356 -33.60 -3.53 -7.08
N HIS A 357 -32.50 -3.20 -6.38
CA HIS A 357 -32.12 -3.81 -5.11
C HIS A 357 -32.11 -2.81 -3.94
N ALA A 358 -32.39 -1.54 -4.21
CA ALA A 358 -32.40 -0.49 -3.19
C ALA A 358 -33.63 -0.53 -2.30
N GLY A 359 -33.51 0.07 -1.12
CA GLY A 359 -34.61 0.19 -0.17
C GLY A 359 -35.74 1.12 -0.65
N SER A 360 -36.96 0.85 -0.24
CA SER A 360 -38.18 1.61 -0.64
C SER A 360 -38.23 3.04 -0.08
N HIS A 361 -37.32 3.40 0.83
CA HIS A 361 -37.20 4.74 1.44
C HIS A 361 -36.33 5.68 0.62
N LEU A 362 -35.67 5.18 -0.45
CA LEU A 362 -34.93 5.99 -1.41
C LEU A 362 -35.79 6.32 -2.63
N GLU A 363 -35.65 7.52 -3.13
CA GLU A 363 -36.25 7.97 -4.36
C GLU A 363 -35.23 8.02 -5.50
N PHE A 364 -35.63 7.57 -6.70
CA PHE A 364 -34.78 7.48 -7.85
C PHE A 364 -35.37 8.27 -9.03
N GLU A 365 -34.71 9.35 -9.38
CA GLU A 365 -35.06 10.14 -10.56
C GLU A 365 -34.23 9.69 -11.76
N ARG A 366 -34.88 9.19 -12.82
CA ARG A 366 -34.19 8.83 -14.06
C ARG A 366 -33.76 10.10 -14.80
N ILE A 367 -32.47 10.28 -14.93
CA ILE A 367 -31.91 11.48 -15.60
C ILE A 367 -31.50 11.26 -17.04
N ALA A 368 -30.99 10.08 -17.38
CA ALA A 368 -30.47 9.81 -18.71
C ALA A 368 -30.38 8.31 -19.04
N GLU A 369 -30.35 8.03 -20.33
CA GLU A 369 -29.82 6.80 -20.89
C GLU A 369 -28.58 7.16 -21.69
N VAL A 370 -27.41 6.78 -21.21
CA VAL A 370 -26.14 7.30 -21.70
C VAL A 370 -25.26 6.19 -22.22
N LYS A 371 -24.71 6.39 -23.43
CA LYS A 371 -23.65 5.53 -23.91
C LYS A 371 -22.33 5.91 -23.24
N LEU A 372 -21.91 5.12 -22.26
CA LEU A 372 -20.66 5.30 -21.55
C LEU A 372 -19.47 5.01 -22.50
N LYS A 373 -18.39 5.78 -22.36
CA LYS A 373 -17.21 5.64 -23.20
C LYS A 373 -16.64 4.22 -23.09
N GLY A 374 -16.53 3.50 -24.24
CA GLY A 374 -16.02 2.13 -24.30
C GLY A 374 -17.09 1.05 -24.17
N PHE A 375 -18.38 1.41 -24.05
CA PHE A 375 -19.49 0.45 -23.98
C PHE A 375 -20.37 0.50 -25.23
N SER A 376 -20.85 -0.68 -25.65
CA SER A 376 -21.72 -0.81 -26.84
C SER A 376 -23.16 -0.42 -26.57
N HIS A 377 -23.65 -0.70 -25.35
CA HIS A 377 -25.03 -0.44 -24.93
C HIS A 377 -25.11 0.82 -24.06
N ALA A 378 -26.23 1.50 -24.13
CA ALA A 378 -26.54 2.61 -23.24
C ALA A 378 -26.84 2.10 -21.82
N THR A 379 -26.49 2.90 -20.83
CA THR A 379 -26.72 2.62 -19.40
C THR A 379 -27.72 3.65 -18.88
N GLU A 380 -28.77 3.17 -18.22
CA GLU A 380 -29.71 4.04 -17.54
C GLU A 380 -29.09 4.54 -16.23
N ILE A 381 -29.15 5.85 -16.01
CA ILE A 381 -28.60 6.53 -14.85
C ILE A 381 -29.72 7.24 -14.10
N PHE A 382 -29.71 7.10 -12.80
CA PHE A 382 -30.66 7.71 -11.87
C PHE A 382 -29.91 8.52 -10.82
N ILE A 383 -30.52 9.61 -10.34
CA ILE A 383 -30.10 10.27 -9.10
C ILE A 383 -30.83 9.57 -7.96
N ALA A 384 -30.08 9.16 -6.94
CA ALA A 384 -30.62 8.65 -5.69
C ALA A 384 -30.76 9.78 -4.67
N ARG A 385 -31.90 9.87 -4.00
CA ARG A 385 -32.19 10.82 -2.92
C ARG A 385 -32.90 10.12 -1.78
N ALA A 386 -32.85 10.68 -0.56
CA ALA A 386 -33.66 10.21 0.52
C ALA A 386 -35.14 10.55 0.23
N GLY A 387 -36.01 9.58 0.36
CA GLY A 387 -37.45 9.81 0.24
C GLY A 387 -37.96 10.73 1.34
N GLY A 388 -38.78 11.74 0.98
CA GLY A 388 -39.36 12.68 1.91
C GLY A 388 -38.69 14.07 1.96
N ASP A 389 -37.78 14.38 1.09
CA ASP A 389 -37.19 15.73 0.94
C ASP A 389 -37.97 16.58 -0.08
N GLU A 390 -39.30 16.57 -0.02
CA GLU A 390 -40.10 17.65 -0.59
C GLU A 390 -40.30 18.74 0.47
N GLU A 391 -39.39 19.73 0.51
CA GLU A 391 -39.70 21.13 0.81
C GLU A 391 -38.54 22.04 0.37
#